data_f2178a4aa135526b53b532b1ded7c71c
#
_entry.id   f2178a4aa135526b53b532b1ded7c71c
#
_cell.length_a   1.000
_cell.length_b   1.000
_cell.length_c   1.000
_cell.angle_alpha   90.00
_cell.angle_beta   90.00
_cell.angle_gamma   90.00
#
_symmetry.space_group_name_H-M   'P 1'
#
loop_
_entity.id
_entity.type
_entity.pdbx_description
1 polymer ?
#
loop_
_entity_poly.entity_id
_entity_poly.type
_entity_poly.pdbx_seq_one_letter_code
_entity_poly.pdbx_strand_id
1 'polypeptide(L)'
;MLEFLKRVAPWLLAAVMFAGGYHTANNKWEAKVNAEYTSNLKASEDTRLAVQAEVNKVSKRFQDEMSSLEGSTDRIIADLNRDNKRLRVKVNTSGLTEQDISRCFPNGRVELHPETYKSLIRIAQEADLKEKALQDTIRRLQGVK
;
A
#
# COMPACT_ATOMS: atom_id res chain seq x y z
N MET A 1 12.51 22.06 77.65
CA MET A 1 12.05 21.16 76.60
C MET A 1 10.85 21.71 75.82
N LEU A 2 9.84 22.27 76.46
CA LEU A 2 8.65 22.83 75.74
C LEU A 2 8.98 24.00 74.81
N GLU A 3 9.93 24.83 75.10
CA GLU A 3 10.34 25.98 74.30
C GLU A 3 11.03 25.56 73.00
N PHE A 4 11.77 24.46 73.04
CA PHE A 4 12.40 23.89 71.86
C PHE A 4 11.36 23.28 70.90
N LEU A 5 10.35 22.59 71.41
CA LEU A 5 9.25 22.03 70.71
C LEU A 5 8.45 23.11 69.96
N LYS A 6 8.18 24.25 70.59
CA LYS A 6 7.49 25.39 69.96
C LYS A 6 8.25 25.98 68.75
N ARG A 7 9.57 25.93 68.74
CA ARG A 7 10.41 26.46 67.68
C ARG A 7 10.54 25.49 66.49
N VAL A 8 10.49 24.19 66.75
CA VAL A 8 10.69 23.16 65.76
C VAL A 8 9.37 22.72 65.07
N ALA A 9 8.26 22.80 65.80
CA ALA A 9 6.94 22.42 65.36
C ALA A 9 6.52 23.04 63.99
N PRO A 10 6.70 24.34 63.72
CA PRO A 10 6.33 24.93 62.42
C PRO A 10 7.18 24.39 61.23
N TRP A 11 8.45 24.07 61.50
CA TRP A 11 9.33 23.50 60.45
C TRP A 11 8.98 22.04 60.13
N LEU A 12 8.59 21.26 61.12
CA LEU A 12 8.09 19.89 60.90
C LEU A 12 6.77 19.90 60.14
N LEU A 13 5.86 20.81 60.47
CA LEU A 13 4.61 20.97 59.73
C LEU A 13 4.87 21.36 58.28
N ALA A 14 5.77 22.28 58.02
CA ALA A 14 6.15 22.67 56.67
C ALA A 14 6.78 21.52 55.89
N ALA A 15 7.63 20.71 56.52
CA ALA A 15 8.24 19.54 55.88
C ALA A 15 7.21 18.46 55.50
N VAL A 16 6.24 18.19 56.37
CA VAL A 16 5.15 17.23 56.11
C VAL A 16 4.25 17.73 54.99
N MET A 17 3.89 19.01 54.98
CA MET A 17 3.10 19.61 53.92
C MET A 17 3.82 19.58 52.58
N PHE A 18 5.12 19.85 52.56
CA PHE A 18 5.94 19.77 51.33
C PHE A 18 6.05 18.36 50.82
N ALA A 19 6.34 17.37 51.69
CA ALA A 19 6.43 15.98 51.30
C ALA A 19 5.09 15.44 50.77
N GLY A 20 3.98 15.78 51.42
CA GLY A 20 2.63 15.39 50.98
C GLY A 20 2.24 16.03 49.64
N GLY A 21 2.56 17.32 49.48
CA GLY A 21 2.31 18.05 48.24
C GLY A 21 3.14 17.52 47.08
N TYR A 22 4.39 17.23 47.30
CA TYR A 22 5.28 16.64 46.29
C TYR A 22 4.80 15.26 45.85
N HIS A 23 4.45 14.40 46.79
CA HIS A 23 3.97 13.05 46.50
C HIS A 23 2.67 13.06 45.68
N THR A 24 1.72 13.91 46.06
CA THR A 24 0.45 14.00 45.30
C THR A 24 0.60 14.65 43.94
N ALA A 25 1.51 15.60 43.76
CA ALA A 25 1.78 16.23 42.50
C ALA A 25 2.48 15.22 41.52
N ASN A 26 3.47 14.48 42.04
CA ASN A 26 4.19 13.48 41.25
C ASN A 26 3.28 12.34 40.79
N ASN A 27 2.43 11.82 41.64
CA ASN A 27 1.50 10.74 41.26
C ASN A 27 0.48 11.20 40.21
N LYS A 28 0.00 12.45 40.27
CA LYS A 28 -0.90 13.01 39.26
C LYS A 28 -0.20 13.22 37.94
N TRP A 29 1.07 13.62 37.96
CA TRP A 29 1.87 13.78 36.75
C TRP A 29 2.13 12.43 36.06
N GLU A 30 2.59 11.43 36.80
CA GLU A 30 2.81 10.09 36.30
C GLU A 30 1.54 9.46 35.70
N ALA A 31 0.40 9.64 36.40
CA ALA A 31 -0.88 9.16 35.90
C ALA A 31 -1.28 9.82 34.57
N LYS A 32 -1.05 11.13 34.40
CA LYS A 32 -1.32 11.84 33.13
C LYS A 32 -0.40 11.38 32.02
N VAL A 33 0.91 11.29 32.25
CA VAL A 33 1.88 10.83 31.28
C VAL A 33 1.59 9.41 30.82
N ASN A 34 1.28 8.51 31.77
CA ASN A 34 0.91 7.14 31.45
C ASN A 34 -0.40 7.04 30.67
N ALA A 35 -1.40 7.85 31.01
CA ALA A 35 -2.67 7.88 30.29
C ALA A 35 -2.49 8.40 28.86
N GLU A 36 -1.71 9.45 28.66
CA GLU A 36 -1.39 10.01 27.35
C GLU A 36 -0.57 9.02 26.52
N TYR A 37 0.43 8.38 27.11
CA TYR A 37 1.24 7.37 26.45
C TYR A 37 0.40 6.15 25.99
N THR A 38 -0.45 5.63 26.88
CA THR A 38 -1.35 4.51 26.56
C THR A 38 -2.38 4.88 25.49
N SER A 39 -2.89 6.11 25.53
CA SER A 39 -3.82 6.62 24.50
C SER A 39 -3.14 6.71 23.14
N ASN A 40 -1.93 7.24 23.09
CA ASN A 40 -1.16 7.36 21.84
C ASN A 40 -0.77 5.99 21.28
N LEU A 41 -0.42 5.03 22.13
CA LEU A 41 -0.16 3.65 21.71
C LEU A 41 -1.40 3.01 21.09
N LYS A 42 -2.55 3.12 21.75
CA LYS A 42 -3.81 2.58 21.21
C LYS A 42 -4.17 3.21 19.88
N ALA A 43 -4.09 4.54 19.75
CA ALA A 43 -4.36 5.24 18.50
C ALA A 43 -3.41 4.78 17.37
N SER A 44 -2.14 4.54 17.70
CA SER A 44 -1.17 4.01 16.74
C SER A 44 -1.49 2.55 16.32
N GLU A 45 -1.88 1.70 17.27
CA GLU A 45 -2.30 0.32 16.98
C GLU A 45 -3.57 0.28 16.14
N ASP A 46 -4.58 1.07 16.50
CA ASP A 46 -5.84 1.14 15.74
C ASP A 46 -5.59 1.60 14.30
N THR A 47 -4.74 2.61 14.12
CA THR A 47 -4.34 3.08 12.78
C THR A 47 -3.62 1.97 12.00
N ARG A 48 -2.70 1.25 12.65
CA ARG A 48 -1.96 0.16 12.02
C ARG A 48 -2.89 -0.99 11.61
N LEU A 49 -3.84 -1.36 12.45
CA LEU A 49 -4.83 -2.39 12.14
C LEU A 49 -5.75 -1.96 10.99
N ALA A 50 -6.19 -0.71 10.97
CA ALA A 50 -7.00 -0.16 9.89
C ALA A 50 -6.25 -0.18 8.55
N VAL A 51 -5.00 0.27 8.53
CA VAL A 51 -4.14 0.21 7.33
C VAL A 51 -3.95 -1.23 6.87
N GLN A 52 -3.65 -2.15 7.79
CA GLN A 52 -3.47 -3.56 7.44
C GLN A 52 -4.75 -4.18 6.85
N ALA A 53 -5.92 -3.85 7.41
CA ALA A 53 -7.19 -4.32 6.89
C ALA A 53 -7.47 -3.81 5.46
N GLU A 54 -7.16 -2.53 5.18
CA GLU A 54 -7.33 -1.98 3.84
C GLU A 54 -6.34 -2.57 2.82
N VAL A 55 -5.08 -2.77 3.21
CA VAL A 55 -4.09 -3.45 2.37
C VAL A 55 -4.52 -4.89 2.05
N ASN A 56 -5.03 -5.61 3.04
CA ASN A 56 -5.51 -6.98 2.84
C ASN A 56 -6.71 -7.03 1.87
N LYS A 57 -7.62 -6.05 1.93
CA LYS A 57 -8.74 -5.96 0.97
C LYS A 57 -8.26 -5.74 -0.47
N VAL A 58 -7.29 -4.83 -0.66
CA VAL A 58 -6.72 -4.58 -1.99
C VAL A 58 -5.99 -5.81 -2.49
N SER A 59 -5.19 -6.46 -1.65
CA SER A 59 -4.47 -7.68 -1.99
C SER A 59 -5.41 -8.80 -2.43
N LYS A 60 -6.49 -9.02 -1.70
CA LYS A 60 -7.50 -10.03 -2.04
C LYS A 60 -8.15 -9.71 -3.39
N ARG A 61 -8.60 -8.46 -3.59
CA ARG A 61 -9.18 -8.04 -4.87
C ARG A 61 -8.21 -8.24 -6.03
N PHE A 62 -6.95 -7.85 -5.85
CA PHE A 62 -5.93 -8.05 -6.86
C PHE A 62 -5.75 -9.54 -7.21
N GLN A 63 -5.76 -10.44 -6.22
CA GLN A 63 -5.68 -11.89 -6.47
C GLN A 63 -6.91 -12.40 -7.22
N ASP A 64 -8.11 -11.96 -6.86
CA ASP A 64 -9.35 -12.34 -7.53
C ASP A 64 -9.36 -11.85 -8.98
N GLU A 65 -8.94 -10.61 -9.23
CA GLU A 65 -8.83 -10.06 -10.58
C GLU A 65 -7.74 -10.75 -11.41
N MET A 66 -6.59 -11.08 -10.82
CA MET A 66 -5.53 -11.85 -11.49
C MET A 66 -6.01 -13.25 -11.90
N SER A 67 -6.76 -13.94 -11.05
CA SER A 67 -7.31 -15.25 -11.39
C SER A 67 -8.35 -15.17 -12.53
N SER A 68 -9.11 -14.10 -12.61
CA SER A 68 -10.08 -13.86 -13.68
C SER A 68 -9.41 -13.49 -15.02
N LEU A 69 -8.18 -12.98 -14.95
CA LEU A 69 -7.43 -12.51 -16.11
C LEU A 69 -7.10 -13.65 -17.08
N GLU A 70 -6.73 -14.83 -16.59
CA GLU A 70 -6.40 -15.99 -17.42
C GLU A 70 -7.56 -16.35 -18.33
N GLY A 71 -8.78 -16.41 -17.79
CA GLY A 71 -9.97 -16.67 -18.60
C GLY A 71 -10.31 -15.55 -19.58
N SER A 72 -10.02 -14.30 -19.27
CA SER A 72 -10.26 -13.17 -20.16
C SER A 72 -9.28 -13.12 -21.32
N THR A 73 -8.01 -13.41 -21.08
CA THR A 73 -6.97 -13.49 -22.12
C THR A 73 -7.32 -14.56 -23.15
N ASP A 74 -7.72 -15.74 -22.72
CA ASP A 74 -8.10 -16.84 -23.63
C ASP A 74 -9.34 -16.50 -24.44
N ARG A 75 -10.32 -15.79 -23.89
CA ARG A 75 -11.49 -15.29 -24.64
C ARG A 75 -11.09 -14.30 -25.74
N ILE A 76 -10.25 -13.31 -25.41
CA ILE A 76 -9.78 -12.33 -26.39
C ILE A 76 -9.07 -13.04 -27.54
N ILE A 77 -8.24 -14.04 -27.25
CA ILE A 77 -7.54 -14.82 -28.27
C ILE A 77 -8.51 -15.64 -29.13
N ALA A 78 -9.50 -16.26 -28.47
CA ALA A 78 -10.53 -17.00 -29.20
C ALA A 78 -11.32 -16.09 -30.14
N ASP A 79 -11.67 -14.87 -29.71
CA ASP A 79 -12.37 -13.88 -30.52
C ASP A 79 -11.50 -13.36 -31.67
N LEU A 80 -10.23 -13.08 -31.43
CA LEU A 80 -9.29 -12.68 -32.48
C LEU A 80 -9.12 -13.78 -33.54
N ASN A 81 -9.04 -15.04 -33.12
CA ASN A 81 -8.93 -16.17 -34.05
C ASN A 81 -10.23 -16.38 -34.84
N ARG A 82 -11.40 -16.24 -34.19
CA ARG A 82 -12.70 -16.36 -34.88
C ARG A 82 -12.90 -15.26 -35.90
N ASP A 83 -12.50 -14.05 -35.61
CA ASP A 83 -12.62 -12.89 -36.49
C ASP A 83 -11.49 -12.82 -37.53
N ASN A 84 -10.60 -13.80 -37.59
CA ASN A 84 -9.40 -13.79 -38.45
C ASN A 84 -8.54 -12.53 -38.32
N LYS A 85 -8.64 -11.85 -37.15
CA LYS A 85 -7.84 -10.67 -36.84
C LYS A 85 -6.48 -11.09 -36.28
N ARG A 86 -5.47 -11.05 -37.16
CA ARG A 86 -4.10 -11.35 -36.76
C ARG A 86 -3.37 -10.08 -36.35
N LEU A 87 -2.67 -10.14 -35.24
CA LEU A 87 -1.84 -9.01 -34.80
C LEU A 87 -0.62 -8.89 -35.72
N ARG A 88 -0.52 -7.73 -36.37
CA ARG A 88 0.57 -7.40 -37.29
C ARG A 88 1.37 -6.23 -36.74
N VAL A 89 2.69 -6.38 -36.66
CA VAL A 89 3.62 -5.32 -36.28
C VAL A 89 4.32 -4.74 -37.51
N LYS A 90 4.56 -3.43 -37.48
CA LYS A 90 5.45 -2.77 -38.44
C LYS A 90 6.87 -3.21 -38.14
N VAL A 91 7.58 -3.65 -39.19
CA VAL A 91 8.99 -3.99 -39.08
C VAL A 91 9.81 -2.79 -39.56
N ASN A 92 10.86 -2.47 -38.79
CA ASN A 92 11.84 -1.49 -39.25
C ASN A 92 12.72 -2.15 -40.30
N THR A 93 12.56 -1.73 -41.55
CA THR A 93 13.28 -2.26 -42.71
C THR A 93 14.56 -1.47 -43.01
N SER A 94 15.02 -0.62 -42.12
CA SER A 94 16.26 0.12 -42.28
C SER A 94 17.45 -0.83 -42.37
N GLY A 95 18.06 -0.91 -43.55
CA GLY A 95 19.20 -1.79 -43.80
C GLY A 95 18.87 -3.04 -44.64
N LEU A 96 17.59 -3.25 -45.03
CA LEU A 96 17.19 -4.31 -45.96
C LEU A 96 17.08 -3.74 -47.38
N THR A 97 17.36 -4.56 -48.40
CA THR A 97 17.15 -4.17 -49.79
C THR A 97 15.65 -4.22 -50.15
N GLU A 98 15.22 -3.42 -51.12
CA GLU A 98 13.81 -3.44 -51.58
C GLU A 98 13.33 -4.82 -52.02
N GLN A 99 14.25 -5.65 -52.52
CA GLN A 99 13.95 -7.04 -52.93
C GLN A 99 13.72 -7.95 -51.71
N ASP A 100 14.45 -7.76 -50.61
CA ASP A 100 14.27 -8.51 -49.37
C ASP A 100 12.97 -8.11 -48.67
N ILE A 101 12.64 -6.81 -48.69
CA ILE A 101 11.40 -6.30 -48.16
C ILE A 101 10.20 -6.86 -48.86
N SER A 102 10.20 -6.87 -50.20
CA SER A 102 9.08 -7.35 -51.00
C SER A 102 8.84 -8.86 -50.87
N ARG A 103 9.90 -9.65 -50.68
CA ARG A 103 9.81 -11.10 -50.49
C ARG A 103 9.40 -11.53 -49.10
N CYS A 104 9.97 -10.89 -48.07
CA CYS A 104 9.79 -11.31 -46.67
C CYS A 104 8.67 -10.56 -45.94
N PHE A 105 8.37 -9.32 -46.36
CA PHE A 105 7.45 -8.43 -45.65
C PHE A 105 6.46 -7.74 -46.60
N PRO A 106 5.53 -8.45 -47.23
CA PRO A 106 4.53 -7.82 -48.07
C PRO A 106 3.76 -6.79 -47.22
N ASN A 107 3.84 -5.52 -47.58
CA ASN A 107 3.29 -4.36 -46.87
C ASN A 107 4.08 -3.90 -45.62
N GLY A 108 5.34 -4.32 -45.43
CA GLY A 108 6.16 -3.88 -44.26
C GLY A 108 5.61 -4.29 -42.91
N ARG A 109 4.77 -5.31 -42.85
CA ARG A 109 4.14 -5.84 -41.66
C ARG A 109 4.36 -7.34 -41.55
N VAL A 110 4.65 -7.78 -40.33
CA VAL A 110 4.80 -9.21 -40.00
C VAL A 110 3.70 -9.63 -39.04
N GLU A 111 3.17 -10.80 -39.25
CA GLU A 111 2.23 -11.43 -38.31
C GLU A 111 3.02 -11.99 -37.13
N LEU A 112 2.54 -11.69 -35.93
CA LEU A 112 3.11 -12.25 -34.70
C LEU A 112 2.66 -13.70 -34.53
N HIS A 113 3.56 -14.52 -34.02
CA HIS A 113 3.20 -15.89 -33.65
C HIS A 113 2.13 -15.87 -32.54
N PRO A 114 1.14 -16.78 -32.55
CA PRO A 114 0.06 -16.83 -31.58
C PRO A 114 0.50 -16.71 -30.13
N GLU A 115 1.53 -17.43 -29.73
CA GLU A 115 2.06 -17.37 -28.35
C GLU A 115 2.67 -16.00 -27.99
N THR A 116 3.28 -15.31 -28.95
CA THR A 116 3.88 -14.00 -28.75
C THR A 116 2.80 -12.95 -28.48
N TYR A 117 1.74 -12.90 -29.27
CA TYR A 117 0.67 -11.93 -29.02
C TYR A 117 -0.14 -12.28 -27.78
N LYS A 118 -0.30 -13.57 -27.45
CA LYS A 118 -0.88 -14.01 -26.17
C LYS A 118 -0.11 -13.45 -24.98
N SER A 119 1.21 -13.59 -25.01
CA SER A 119 2.09 -13.07 -23.96
C SER A 119 2.02 -11.54 -23.86
N LEU A 120 1.97 -10.83 -25.00
CA LEU A 120 1.87 -9.36 -25.01
C LEU A 120 0.55 -8.87 -24.42
N ILE A 121 -0.58 -9.50 -24.78
CA ILE A 121 -1.90 -9.17 -24.24
C ILE A 121 -1.90 -9.40 -22.72
N ARG A 122 -1.37 -10.53 -22.27
CA ARG A 122 -1.28 -10.85 -20.84
C ARG A 122 -0.45 -9.82 -20.09
N ILE A 123 0.72 -9.47 -20.59
CA ILE A 123 1.59 -8.45 -19.96
C ILE A 123 0.86 -7.11 -19.86
N ALA A 124 0.17 -6.69 -20.90
CA ALA A 124 -0.58 -5.44 -20.90
C ALA A 124 -1.71 -5.45 -19.84
N GLN A 125 -2.47 -6.55 -19.77
CA GLN A 125 -3.54 -6.71 -18.79
C GLN A 125 -3.00 -6.76 -17.34
N GLU A 126 -1.89 -7.48 -17.10
CA GLU A 126 -1.24 -7.52 -15.79
C GLU A 126 -0.71 -6.15 -15.37
N ALA A 127 -0.16 -5.37 -16.29
CA ALA A 127 0.31 -4.01 -16.00
C ALA A 127 -0.85 -3.10 -15.60
N ASP A 128 -1.97 -3.17 -16.29
CA ASP A 128 -3.19 -2.40 -16.00
C ASP A 128 -3.77 -2.73 -14.61
N LEU A 129 -3.80 -4.01 -14.26
CA LEU A 129 -4.24 -4.46 -12.93
C LEU A 129 -3.31 -4.00 -11.82
N LYS A 130 -2.00 -4.07 -12.03
CA LYS A 130 -1.01 -3.59 -11.05
C LYS A 130 -1.15 -2.09 -10.84
N GLU A 131 -1.33 -1.32 -11.91
CA GLU A 131 -1.56 0.13 -11.82
C GLU A 131 -2.82 0.44 -11.01
N LYS A 132 -3.95 -0.19 -11.31
CA LYS A 132 -5.19 -0.03 -10.57
C LYS A 132 -5.05 -0.39 -9.09
N ALA A 133 -4.40 -1.50 -8.78
CA ALA A 133 -4.16 -1.92 -7.40
C ALA A 133 -3.31 -0.91 -6.63
N LEU A 134 -2.28 -0.35 -7.25
CA LEU A 134 -1.44 0.70 -6.65
C LEU A 134 -2.23 1.99 -6.42
N GLN A 135 -3.03 2.43 -7.39
CA GLN A 135 -3.89 3.60 -7.25
C GLN A 135 -4.93 3.43 -6.13
N ASP A 136 -5.55 2.24 -6.05
CA ASP A 136 -6.51 1.91 -4.99
C ASP A 136 -5.83 1.91 -3.61
N THR A 137 -4.63 1.36 -3.52
CA THR A 137 -3.84 1.36 -2.29
C THR A 137 -3.56 2.79 -1.83
N ILE A 138 -3.08 3.66 -2.71
CA ILE A 138 -2.78 5.05 -2.39
C ILE A 138 -4.04 5.78 -1.91
N ARG A 139 -5.17 5.64 -2.61
CA ARG A 139 -6.43 6.28 -2.24
C ARG A 139 -6.91 5.85 -0.85
N ARG A 140 -6.81 4.55 -0.55
CA ARG A 140 -7.23 4.00 0.75
C ARG A 140 -6.33 4.45 1.89
N LEU A 141 -5.02 4.48 1.68
CA LEU A 141 -4.08 4.96 2.67
C LEU A 141 -4.24 6.47 2.95
N GLN A 142 -4.61 7.26 1.96
CA GLN A 142 -4.94 8.67 2.14
C GLN A 142 -6.25 8.91 2.90
N GLY A 143 -7.18 7.97 2.86
CA GLY A 143 -8.46 8.03 3.57
C GLY A 143 -8.41 7.55 5.03
N VAL A 144 -7.31 6.96 5.47
CA VAL A 144 -7.10 6.44 6.85
C VAL A 144 -6.44 7.50 7.77
N LYS A 145 -6.72 8.77 7.57
CA LYS A 145 -6.27 9.86 8.47
C LYS A 145 -7.25 10.10 9.60
#